data_a4bd56411f24770aacd8fe88a9495d73
#
_entry.id   a4bd56411f24770aacd8fe88a9495d73
#
_cell.length_a   1.000
_cell.length_b   1.000
_cell.length_c   1.000
_cell.angle_alpha   90.00
_cell.angle_beta   90.00
_cell.angle_gamma   90.00
#
_symmetry.space_group_name_H-M   'P 1'
#
loop_
_entity.id
_entity.type
_entity.pdbx_description
1 polymer ?
#
loop_
_entity_poly.entity_id
_entity_poly.type
_entity_poly.pdbx_seq_one_letter_code
_entity_poly.pdbx_strand_id
1 'polypeptide(L)'
;MEKKELLTKGKAKELYKTVDETKLVMDFTDDTSAFDGKKIEQLAGKGTVNNRFNNFIMNYLEKKGVACHLLEELNDHESLVLNLDMFPIECVVRNYAAGSICKRLGLEEGRKFEHPIFEFFYKDDDLGDPMINDNHIVAFGWANRDEIRILEDLTLEINEFLIELFDAADLILVDFKLEFGKNNGQIYLGDEFTPDGCRVWDKDTKEKLDKDRFRLGLGDVVESYQEIAHRIGINLT
;
A
#
# COMPACT_ATOMS: atom_id res chain seq x y z
N MET A 1 1.36 -19.50 -13.68
CA MET A 1 2.40 -20.27 -12.95
C MET A 1 1.72 -21.05 -11.84
N GLU A 2 2.18 -22.27 -11.49
CA GLU A 2 1.50 -23.10 -10.48
C GLU A 2 1.88 -22.65 -9.05
N LYS A 3 0.87 -22.40 -8.21
CA LYS A 3 1.04 -22.18 -6.77
C LYS A 3 1.53 -23.45 -6.09
N LYS A 4 2.48 -23.31 -5.17
CA LYS A 4 2.92 -24.36 -4.24
C LYS A 4 2.39 -24.08 -2.82
N GLU A 5 3.26 -24.26 -1.84
CA GLU A 5 2.91 -24.03 -0.44
C GLU A 5 2.69 -22.55 -0.11
N LEU A 6 1.80 -22.29 0.81
CA LEU A 6 1.58 -20.97 1.40
C LEU A 6 2.85 -20.54 2.14
N LEU A 7 3.37 -19.37 1.78
CA LEU A 7 4.54 -18.77 2.44
C LEU A 7 4.09 -17.86 3.59
N THR A 8 3.13 -16.98 3.33
CA THR A 8 2.65 -16.01 4.32
C THR A 8 1.18 -15.71 4.08
N LYS A 9 0.42 -15.59 5.18
CA LYS A 9 -0.96 -15.10 5.18
C LYS A 9 -1.01 -13.72 5.84
N GLY A 10 -1.39 -12.72 5.06
CA GLY A 10 -1.61 -11.35 5.53
C GLY A 10 -3.09 -11.07 5.82
N LYS A 11 -3.40 -9.79 6.05
CA LYS A 11 -4.75 -9.28 6.37
C LYS A 11 -5.68 -9.18 5.16
N ALA A 12 -5.13 -9.10 3.94
CA ALA A 12 -5.87 -8.89 2.71
C ALA A 12 -5.34 -9.72 1.52
N LYS A 13 -4.25 -10.46 1.72
CA LYS A 13 -3.60 -11.27 0.69
C LYS A 13 -2.81 -12.41 1.29
N GLU A 14 -2.52 -13.39 0.44
CA GLU A 14 -1.70 -14.56 0.75
C GLU A 14 -0.56 -14.64 -0.27
N LEU A 15 0.63 -15.03 0.18
CA LEU A 15 1.79 -15.25 -0.70
C LEU A 15 2.09 -16.74 -0.80
N TYR A 16 2.24 -17.22 -2.01
CA TYR A 16 2.53 -18.62 -2.31
C TYR A 16 3.85 -18.75 -3.02
N LYS A 17 4.62 -19.75 -2.66
CA LYS A 17 5.81 -20.17 -3.41
C LYS A 17 5.45 -20.68 -4.79
N THR A 18 6.41 -20.62 -5.71
CA THR A 18 6.31 -21.19 -7.06
C THR A 18 7.42 -22.23 -7.29
N VAL A 19 7.48 -22.80 -8.50
CA VAL A 19 8.60 -23.68 -8.90
C VAL A 19 9.91 -22.89 -9.05
N ASP A 20 9.81 -21.59 -9.32
CA ASP A 20 10.91 -20.64 -9.41
C ASP A 20 11.00 -19.86 -8.10
N GLU A 21 11.98 -20.20 -7.25
CA GLU A 21 12.16 -19.59 -5.92
C GLU A 21 12.37 -18.07 -5.97
N THR A 22 12.68 -17.51 -7.12
CA THR A 22 12.81 -16.06 -7.32
C THR A 22 11.48 -15.35 -7.49
N LYS A 23 10.37 -16.09 -7.52
CA LYS A 23 9.02 -15.57 -7.78
C LYS A 23 8.01 -16.12 -6.79
N LEU A 24 7.01 -15.29 -6.50
CA LEU A 24 5.86 -15.65 -5.68
C LEU A 24 4.56 -15.39 -6.45
N VAL A 25 3.49 -16.11 -6.06
CA VAL A 25 2.12 -15.72 -6.42
C VAL A 25 1.54 -14.98 -5.23
N MET A 26 1.09 -13.75 -5.50
CA MET A 26 0.33 -12.93 -4.57
C MET A 26 -1.16 -13.06 -4.88
N ASP A 27 -1.91 -13.58 -3.93
CA ASP A 27 -3.34 -13.85 -4.04
C ASP A 27 -4.11 -12.89 -3.12
N PHE A 28 -4.87 -11.98 -3.71
CA PHE A 28 -5.68 -11.02 -2.98
C PHE A 28 -6.99 -11.66 -2.53
N THR A 29 -7.26 -11.59 -1.23
CA THR A 29 -8.45 -12.18 -0.63
C THR A 29 -9.54 -11.14 -0.37
N ASP A 30 -10.75 -11.64 -0.18
CA ASP A 30 -11.88 -10.81 0.24
C ASP A 30 -11.85 -10.45 1.74
N ASP A 31 -10.87 -10.98 2.48
CA ASP A 31 -10.70 -10.68 3.89
C ASP A 31 -10.35 -9.20 4.09
N THR A 32 -10.97 -8.57 5.07
CA THR A 32 -10.62 -7.24 5.54
C THR A 32 -10.49 -7.22 7.05
N SER A 33 -9.50 -6.49 7.54
CA SER A 33 -9.21 -6.41 8.96
C SER A 33 -8.91 -4.97 9.35
N ALA A 34 -9.39 -4.58 10.53
CA ALA A 34 -9.10 -3.29 11.13
C ALA A 34 -8.86 -3.44 12.63
N PHE A 35 -8.21 -2.42 13.24
CA PHE A 35 -7.91 -2.36 14.67
C PHE A 35 -7.13 -3.60 15.17
N ASP A 36 -6.04 -3.95 14.48
CA ASP A 36 -5.15 -5.06 14.79
C ASP A 36 -5.90 -6.40 14.92
N GLY A 37 -6.77 -6.68 13.93
CA GLY A 37 -7.54 -7.91 13.86
C GLY A 37 -8.79 -7.98 14.74
N LYS A 38 -9.16 -6.89 15.45
CA LYS A 38 -10.36 -6.87 16.29
C LYS A 38 -11.66 -6.80 15.51
N LYS A 39 -11.61 -6.31 14.26
CA LYS A 39 -12.73 -6.30 13.32
C LYS A 39 -12.27 -7.02 12.05
N ILE A 40 -12.89 -8.16 11.74
CA ILE A 40 -12.59 -8.98 10.56
C ILE A 40 -13.90 -9.26 9.85
N GLU A 41 -13.96 -9.05 8.54
CA GLU A 41 -15.10 -9.36 7.69
C GLU A 41 -14.60 -9.86 6.32
N GLN A 42 -15.44 -10.60 5.61
CA GLN A 42 -15.23 -10.92 4.19
C GLN A 42 -16.11 -10.02 3.34
N LEU A 43 -15.50 -9.30 2.42
CA LEU A 43 -16.16 -8.36 1.51
C LEU A 43 -16.05 -8.90 0.08
N ALA A 44 -17.11 -9.54 -0.40
CA ALA A 44 -17.11 -10.21 -1.71
C ALA A 44 -16.68 -9.27 -2.84
N GLY A 45 -15.69 -9.72 -3.62
CA GLY A 45 -15.12 -8.97 -4.74
C GLY A 45 -14.02 -7.98 -4.38
N LYS A 46 -13.70 -7.78 -3.08
CA LYS A 46 -12.62 -6.88 -2.66
C LYS A 46 -11.26 -7.33 -3.20
N GLY A 47 -10.98 -8.63 -3.17
CA GLY A 47 -9.74 -9.21 -3.68
C GLY A 47 -9.52 -8.88 -5.16
N THR A 48 -10.55 -9.03 -5.98
CA THR A 48 -10.50 -8.67 -7.41
C THR A 48 -10.19 -7.18 -7.60
N VAL A 49 -10.91 -6.30 -6.90
CA VAL A 49 -10.67 -4.85 -6.99
C VAL A 49 -9.24 -4.51 -6.57
N ASN A 50 -8.77 -5.05 -5.45
CA ASN A 50 -7.41 -4.79 -4.96
C ASN A 50 -6.34 -5.30 -5.93
N ASN A 51 -6.50 -6.50 -6.50
CA ASN A 51 -5.55 -7.03 -7.48
C ASN A 51 -5.46 -6.14 -8.73
N ARG A 52 -6.61 -5.79 -9.33
CA ARG A 52 -6.65 -4.90 -10.50
C ARG A 52 -6.06 -3.52 -10.17
N PHE A 53 -6.39 -2.99 -9.01
CA PHE A 53 -5.88 -1.70 -8.55
C PHE A 53 -4.36 -1.72 -8.38
N ASN A 54 -3.84 -2.72 -7.67
CA ASN A 54 -2.41 -2.90 -7.48
C ASN A 54 -1.66 -3.05 -8.80
N ASN A 55 -2.14 -3.89 -9.71
CA ASN A 55 -1.53 -4.08 -11.04
C ASN A 55 -1.51 -2.78 -11.85
N PHE A 56 -2.59 -2.01 -11.82
CA PHE A 56 -2.65 -0.72 -12.50
C PHE A 56 -1.61 0.26 -11.94
N ILE A 57 -1.55 0.43 -10.62
CA ILE A 57 -0.61 1.36 -9.97
C ILE A 57 0.84 0.92 -10.20
N MET A 58 1.17 -0.36 -10.01
CA MET A 58 2.54 -0.85 -10.26
C MET A 58 2.97 -0.61 -11.70
N ASN A 59 2.12 -0.94 -12.68
CA ASN A 59 2.39 -0.68 -14.10
C ASN A 59 2.49 0.83 -14.43
N TYR A 60 1.69 1.68 -13.77
CA TYR A 60 1.77 3.12 -13.91
C TYR A 60 3.12 3.64 -13.40
N LEU A 61 3.56 3.20 -12.23
CA LEU A 61 4.82 3.59 -11.62
C LEU A 61 6.03 3.07 -12.41
N GLU A 62 5.97 1.86 -12.95
CA GLU A 62 7.03 1.34 -13.85
C GLU A 62 7.22 2.20 -15.09
N LYS A 63 6.13 2.69 -15.70
CA LYS A 63 6.21 3.63 -16.83
C LYS A 63 6.83 4.98 -16.45
N LYS A 64 6.81 5.34 -15.18
CA LYS A 64 7.48 6.53 -14.63
C LYS A 64 8.94 6.26 -14.21
N GLY A 65 9.40 5.00 -14.29
CA GLY A 65 10.79 4.60 -14.00
C GLY A 65 11.01 3.97 -12.61
N VAL A 66 9.96 3.78 -11.83
CA VAL A 66 10.05 3.11 -10.52
C VAL A 66 10.15 1.59 -10.74
N ALA A 67 11.16 0.96 -10.15
CA ALA A 67 11.29 -0.49 -10.19
C ALA A 67 10.24 -1.12 -9.24
N CYS A 68 9.31 -1.90 -9.78
CA CYS A 68 8.26 -2.60 -9.03
C CYS A 68 8.48 -4.11 -9.07
N HIS A 69 7.98 -4.81 -8.08
CA HIS A 69 8.11 -6.27 -8.01
C HIS A 69 7.09 -7.03 -8.85
N LEU A 70 6.07 -6.36 -9.38
CA LEU A 70 5.05 -6.96 -10.23
C LEU A 70 5.69 -7.49 -11.52
N LEU A 71 5.36 -8.72 -11.90
CA LEU A 71 5.80 -9.34 -13.16
C LEU A 71 4.64 -9.54 -14.14
N GLU A 72 3.51 -10.06 -13.64
CA GLU A 72 2.37 -10.43 -14.47
C GLU A 72 1.09 -10.53 -13.64
N GLU A 73 -0.02 -10.08 -14.17
CA GLU A 73 -1.35 -10.38 -13.67
C GLU A 73 -1.77 -11.78 -14.17
N LEU A 74 -1.99 -12.73 -13.24
CA LEU A 74 -2.30 -14.10 -13.60
C LEU A 74 -3.80 -14.33 -13.83
N ASN A 75 -4.64 -13.69 -13.02
CA ASN A 75 -6.09 -13.72 -13.11
C ASN A 75 -6.69 -12.60 -12.25
N ASP A 76 -8.01 -12.61 -12.04
CA ASP A 76 -8.74 -11.53 -11.37
C ASP A 76 -8.25 -11.22 -9.95
N HIS A 77 -7.67 -12.17 -9.23
CA HIS A 77 -7.22 -11.97 -7.85
C HIS A 77 -5.75 -12.37 -7.60
N GLU A 78 -5.03 -12.88 -8.62
CA GLU A 78 -3.66 -13.35 -8.47
C GLU A 78 -2.70 -12.60 -9.38
N SER A 79 -1.53 -12.27 -8.83
CA SER A 79 -0.41 -11.68 -9.55
C SER A 79 0.89 -12.44 -9.28
N LEU A 80 1.73 -12.54 -10.31
CA LEU A 80 3.11 -13.02 -10.19
C LEU A 80 4.01 -11.85 -9.83
N VAL A 81 4.81 -12.02 -8.80
CA VAL A 81 5.72 -10.99 -8.31
C VAL A 81 7.13 -11.54 -8.07
N LEU A 82 8.13 -10.68 -8.06
CA LEU A 82 9.47 -11.03 -7.61
C LEU A 82 9.45 -11.38 -6.12
N ASN A 83 10.18 -12.41 -5.75
CA ASN A 83 10.47 -12.70 -4.35
C ASN A 83 11.58 -11.75 -3.88
N LEU A 84 11.22 -10.82 -3.01
CA LEU A 84 12.12 -9.79 -2.48
C LEU A 84 12.57 -10.13 -1.06
N ASP A 85 13.80 -9.75 -0.73
CA ASP A 85 14.26 -9.62 0.65
C ASP A 85 13.70 -8.29 1.20
N MET A 86 12.54 -8.37 1.87
CA MET A 86 11.78 -7.21 2.31
C MET A 86 12.46 -6.49 3.48
N PHE A 87 12.51 -5.17 3.41
CA PHE A 87 12.83 -4.38 4.60
C PHE A 87 11.67 -4.48 5.61
N PRO A 88 11.94 -4.70 6.89
CA PRO A 88 10.89 -4.74 7.93
C PRO A 88 10.42 -3.31 8.30
N ILE A 89 10.19 -2.49 7.29
CA ILE A 89 9.95 -1.06 7.40
C ILE A 89 8.78 -0.68 6.50
N GLU A 90 7.83 0.05 7.06
CA GLU A 90 6.81 0.76 6.30
C GLU A 90 7.25 2.21 6.10
N CYS A 91 7.16 2.68 4.84
CA CYS A 91 7.38 4.07 4.45
C CYS A 91 6.01 4.73 4.27
N VAL A 92 5.71 5.74 5.07
CA VAL A 92 4.41 6.43 5.06
C VAL A 92 4.58 7.87 4.64
N VAL A 93 3.77 8.30 3.66
CA VAL A 93 3.67 9.71 3.28
C VAL A 93 2.30 10.25 3.64
N ARG A 94 2.28 11.48 4.17
CA ARG A 94 1.05 12.18 4.50
C ARG A 94 1.01 13.55 3.84
N ASN A 95 0.04 13.72 2.95
CA ASN A 95 -0.26 14.99 2.30
C ASN A 95 -1.26 15.82 3.11
N TYR A 96 -2.11 15.13 3.89
CA TYR A 96 -3.10 15.72 4.79
C TYR A 96 -3.07 15.03 6.15
N ALA A 97 -3.48 15.72 7.18
CA ALA A 97 -3.64 15.15 8.51
C ALA A 97 -4.83 14.19 8.54
N ALA A 98 -4.57 12.90 8.79
CA ALA A 98 -5.59 11.87 8.98
C ALA A 98 -5.04 10.71 9.83
N GLY A 99 -5.94 9.98 10.48
CA GLY A 99 -5.59 8.76 11.22
C GLY A 99 -4.66 9.00 12.41
N SER A 100 -3.56 8.24 12.51
CA SER A 100 -2.70 8.22 13.70
C SER A 100 -1.98 9.54 13.96
N ILE A 101 -1.61 10.30 12.93
CA ILE A 101 -0.89 11.58 13.11
C ILE A 101 -1.77 12.62 13.82
N CYS A 102 -3.09 12.63 13.57
CA CYS A 102 -4.02 13.51 14.27
C CYS A 102 -3.99 13.26 15.78
N LYS A 103 -4.00 11.98 16.18
CA LYS A 103 -3.96 11.59 17.61
C LYS A 103 -2.60 11.88 18.24
N ARG A 104 -1.50 11.58 17.53
CA ARG A 104 -0.13 11.75 18.04
C ARG A 104 0.26 13.22 18.24
N LEU A 105 -0.18 14.10 17.32
CA LEU A 105 0.23 15.50 17.30
C LEU A 105 -0.91 16.49 17.60
N GLY A 106 -2.11 15.99 17.94
CA GLY A 106 -3.27 16.86 18.27
C GLY A 106 -3.74 17.70 17.07
N LEU A 107 -3.65 17.15 15.83
CA LEU A 107 -4.02 17.85 14.62
C LEU A 107 -5.49 17.62 14.29
N GLU A 108 -6.12 18.67 13.69
CA GLU A 108 -7.44 18.53 13.09
C GLU A 108 -7.36 17.72 11.79
N GLU A 109 -8.25 16.74 11.61
CA GLU A 109 -8.34 15.93 10.40
C GLU A 109 -8.65 16.82 9.19
N GLY A 110 -8.01 16.55 8.05
CA GLY A 110 -8.20 17.28 6.81
C GLY A 110 -7.29 18.49 6.61
N ARG A 111 -6.44 18.83 7.59
CA ARG A 111 -5.43 19.86 7.43
C ARG A 111 -4.44 19.45 6.35
N LYS A 112 -4.32 20.23 5.27
CA LYS A 112 -3.30 20.03 4.24
C LYS A 112 -1.95 20.46 4.77
N PHE A 113 -0.90 19.66 4.49
CA PHE A 113 0.47 20.04 4.77
C PHE A 113 1.06 20.84 3.59
N GLU A 114 1.90 21.83 3.90
CA GLU A 114 2.62 22.61 2.88
C GLU A 114 3.64 21.73 2.14
N HIS A 115 4.31 20.84 2.90
CA HIS A 115 5.17 19.80 2.40
C HIS A 115 4.70 18.45 2.92
N PRO A 116 4.77 17.36 2.13
CA PRO A 116 4.42 16.04 2.61
C PRO A 116 5.23 15.66 3.85
N ILE A 117 4.61 15.00 4.81
CA ILE A 117 5.30 14.42 5.95
C ILE A 117 5.67 12.99 5.59
N PHE A 118 6.95 12.65 5.76
CA PHE A 118 7.46 11.30 5.60
C PHE A 118 7.75 10.68 6.98
N GLU A 119 7.38 9.41 7.17
CA GLU A 119 7.51 8.68 8.42
C GLU A 119 7.92 7.23 8.17
N PHE A 120 8.77 6.67 9.04
CA PHE A 120 9.06 5.24 9.09
C PHE A 120 8.30 4.57 10.23
N PHE A 121 7.81 3.34 9.96
CA PHE A 121 7.24 2.45 10.97
C PHE A 121 7.92 1.08 10.89
N TYR A 122 8.11 0.44 12.04
CA TYR A 122 8.56 -0.95 12.08
C TYR A 122 7.38 -1.86 11.82
N LYS A 123 7.51 -2.75 10.84
CA LYS A 123 6.46 -3.68 10.45
C LYS A 123 6.40 -4.84 11.44
N ASP A 124 5.59 -4.70 12.46
CA ASP A 124 5.35 -5.71 13.49
C ASP A 124 3.95 -5.53 14.06
N ASP A 125 3.02 -6.36 13.59
CA ASP A 125 1.60 -6.31 13.99
C ASP A 125 1.41 -6.52 15.51
N ASP A 126 2.24 -7.33 16.15
CA ASP A 126 2.17 -7.61 17.59
C ASP A 126 2.57 -6.39 18.41
N LEU A 127 3.43 -5.54 17.86
CA LEU A 127 3.85 -4.27 18.48
C LEU A 127 2.97 -3.08 18.03
N GLY A 128 2.03 -3.29 17.10
CA GLY A 128 1.15 -2.25 16.55
C GLY A 128 1.89 -1.26 15.64
N ASP A 129 2.83 -1.75 14.84
CA ASP A 129 3.61 -1.00 13.85
C ASP A 129 4.16 0.32 14.43
N PRO A 130 5.09 0.28 15.40
CA PRO A 130 5.56 1.49 16.08
C PRO A 130 6.34 2.41 15.15
N MET A 131 6.16 3.72 15.30
CA MET A 131 6.96 4.72 14.59
C MET A 131 8.43 4.63 14.99
N ILE A 132 9.32 4.66 14.01
CA ILE A 132 10.78 4.58 14.19
C ILE A 132 11.48 5.72 13.44
N ASN A 133 12.78 5.84 13.64
CA ASN A 133 13.62 6.77 12.90
C ASN A 133 14.89 6.06 12.38
N ASP A 134 15.68 6.77 11.57
CA ASP A 134 16.91 6.29 10.93
C ASP A 134 17.87 5.61 11.91
N ASN A 135 18.00 6.13 13.13
CA ASN A 135 18.92 5.56 14.11
C ASN A 135 18.47 4.19 14.61
N HIS A 136 17.13 3.98 14.74
CA HIS A 136 16.58 2.65 15.02
C HIS A 136 16.90 1.70 13.87
N ILE A 137 16.62 2.10 12.63
CA ILE A 137 16.82 1.28 11.43
C ILE A 137 18.28 0.82 11.31
N VAL A 138 19.23 1.76 11.47
CA VAL A 138 20.65 1.46 11.41
C VAL A 138 21.11 0.60 12.59
N ALA A 139 20.66 0.92 13.82
CA ALA A 139 21.07 0.21 15.03
C ALA A 139 20.63 -1.27 15.03
N PHE A 140 19.48 -1.56 14.45
CA PHE A 140 18.96 -2.93 14.30
C PHE A 140 19.46 -3.63 13.03
N GLY A 141 20.18 -2.93 12.16
CA GLY A 141 20.73 -3.49 10.91
C GLY A 141 19.66 -3.81 9.86
N TRP A 142 18.50 -3.17 9.93
CA TRP A 142 17.42 -3.37 8.95
C TRP A 142 17.72 -2.75 7.59
N ALA A 143 18.38 -1.57 7.59
CA ALA A 143 18.92 -0.91 6.41
C ALA A 143 20.12 -0.04 6.79
N ASN A 144 21.01 0.22 5.82
CA ASN A 144 22.08 1.19 5.97
C ASN A 144 21.59 2.62 5.61
N ARG A 145 22.43 3.64 5.88
CA ARG A 145 22.04 5.05 5.66
C ARG A 145 21.79 5.40 4.19
N ASP A 146 22.45 4.75 3.25
CA ASP A 146 22.23 5.00 1.83
C ASP A 146 20.90 4.36 1.38
N GLU A 147 20.59 3.15 1.86
CA GLU A 147 19.30 2.52 1.62
C GLU A 147 18.15 3.35 2.22
N ILE A 148 18.30 3.88 3.45
CA ILE A 148 17.29 4.76 4.07
C ILE A 148 16.98 5.97 3.19
N ARG A 149 18.00 6.64 2.64
CA ARG A 149 17.80 7.76 1.72
C ARG A 149 17.08 7.35 0.45
N ILE A 150 17.46 6.21 -0.13
CA ILE A 150 16.80 5.67 -1.32
C ILE A 150 15.31 5.39 -1.04
N LEU A 151 14.98 4.80 0.13
CA LEU A 151 13.59 4.54 0.51
C LEU A 151 12.79 5.84 0.64
N GLU A 152 13.35 6.87 1.28
CA GLU A 152 12.73 8.18 1.43
C GLU A 152 12.54 8.87 0.07
N ASP A 153 13.60 8.98 -0.73
CA ASP A 153 13.58 9.64 -2.04
C ASP A 153 12.58 8.98 -2.98
N LEU A 154 12.60 7.63 -3.09
CA LEU A 154 11.64 6.88 -3.92
C LEU A 154 10.21 7.07 -3.43
N THR A 155 9.98 7.06 -2.12
CA THR A 155 8.63 7.21 -1.58
C THR A 155 8.07 8.60 -1.87
N LEU A 156 8.88 9.65 -1.76
CA LEU A 156 8.47 11.02 -2.08
C LEU A 156 8.28 11.21 -3.59
N GLU A 157 9.11 10.63 -4.43
CA GLU A 157 8.94 10.64 -5.88
C GLU A 157 7.63 9.92 -6.30
N ILE A 158 7.36 8.75 -5.73
CA ILE A 158 6.12 8.01 -5.95
C ILE A 158 4.91 8.85 -5.50
N ASN A 159 5.02 9.58 -4.39
CA ASN A 159 3.96 10.46 -3.93
C ASN A 159 3.60 11.54 -4.96
N GLU A 160 4.58 12.15 -5.61
CA GLU A 160 4.33 13.14 -6.68
C GLU A 160 3.56 12.53 -7.85
N PHE A 161 3.96 11.35 -8.33
CA PHE A 161 3.27 10.64 -9.41
C PHE A 161 1.83 10.26 -9.03
N LEU A 162 1.63 9.79 -7.80
CA LEU A 162 0.31 9.40 -7.34
C LEU A 162 -0.60 10.60 -7.10
N ILE A 163 -0.09 11.72 -6.55
CA ILE A 163 -0.87 12.96 -6.45
C ILE A 163 -1.37 13.39 -7.82
N GLU A 164 -0.50 13.40 -8.86
CA GLU A 164 -0.88 13.73 -10.24
C GLU A 164 -2.02 12.83 -10.75
N LEU A 165 -1.90 11.52 -10.53
CA LEU A 165 -2.88 10.54 -10.97
C LEU A 165 -4.25 10.73 -10.29
N PHE A 166 -4.26 10.87 -8.97
CA PHE A 166 -5.49 11.00 -8.19
C PHE A 166 -6.16 12.37 -8.40
N ASP A 167 -5.36 13.45 -8.48
CA ASP A 167 -5.88 14.81 -8.70
C ASP A 167 -6.57 14.94 -10.08
N ALA A 168 -6.04 14.29 -11.12
CA ALA A 168 -6.65 14.22 -12.44
C ALA A 168 -8.00 13.48 -12.46
N ALA A 169 -8.29 12.69 -11.44
CA ALA A 169 -9.53 11.94 -11.24
C ALA A 169 -10.50 12.60 -10.24
N ASP A 170 -10.27 13.86 -9.88
CA ASP A 170 -10.99 14.58 -8.83
C ASP A 170 -10.99 13.88 -7.47
N LEU A 171 -9.84 13.28 -7.12
CA LEU A 171 -9.59 12.60 -5.87
C LEU A 171 -8.44 13.27 -5.11
N ILE A 172 -8.46 13.15 -3.79
CA ILE A 172 -7.38 13.59 -2.90
C ILE A 172 -6.67 12.37 -2.35
N LEU A 173 -5.39 12.21 -2.67
CA LEU A 173 -4.51 11.26 -1.99
C LEU A 173 -4.07 11.86 -0.66
N VAL A 174 -4.64 11.38 0.43
CA VAL A 174 -4.45 11.92 1.79
C VAL A 174 -3.16 11.42 2.39
N ASP A 175 -2.99 10.12 2.45
CA ASP A 175 -1.79 9.42 2.89
C ASP A 175 -1.75 8.00 2.31
N PHE A 176 -0.58 7.38 2.39
CA PHE A 176 -0.40 5.98 2.02
C PHE A 176 0.86 5.41 2.67
N LYS A 177 0.95 4.08 2.67
CA LYS A 177 2.16 3.34 3.04
C LYS A 177 2.72 2.59 1.84
N LEU A 178 4.04 2.48 1.78
CA LEU A 178 4.77 1.63 0.86
C LEU A 178 5.71 0.71 1.63
N GLU A 179 5.98 -0.44 1.05
CA GLU A 179 6.98 -1.37 1.52
C GLU A 179 7.94 -1.71 0.38
N PHE A 180 9.20 -1.83 0.71
CA PHE A 180 10.26 -2.08 -0.26
C PHE A 180 11.03 -3.35 0.10
N GLY A 181 11.66 -3.93 -0.90
CA GLY A 181 12.57 -5.06 -0.71
C GLY A 181 13.70 -5.03 -1.72
N LYS A 182 14.64 -5.94 -1.55
CA LYS A 182 15.83 -6.08 -2.41
C LYS A 182 15.78 -7.35 -3.22
N ASN A 183 16.27 -7.26 -4.45
CA ASN A 183 16.62 -8.43 -5.25
C ASN A 183 17.90 -8.10 -6.02
N ASN A 184 18.94 -8.95 -5.88
CA ASN A 184 20.25 -8.77 -6.51
C ASN A 184 20.87 -7.35 -6.32
N GLY A 185 20.68 -6.78 -5.13
CA GLY A 185 21.24 -5.46 -4.77
C GLY A 185 20.46 -4.25 -5.29
N GLN A 186 19.39 -4.46 -6.04
CA GLN A 186 18.46 -3.41 -6.45
C GLN A 186 17.26 -3.36 -5.48
N ILE A 187 16.79 -2.16 -5.17
CA ILE A 187 15.59 -1.91 -4.37
C ILE A 187 14.39 -1.83 -5.32
N TYR A 188 13.31 -2.48 -4.94
CA TYR A 188 12.03 -2.53 -5.65
C TYR A 188 10.90 -2.10 -4.71
N LEU A 189 9.92 -1.41 -5.27
CA LEU A 189 8.63 -1.29 -4.62
C LEU A 189 7.99 -2.67 -4.56
N GLY A 190 7.76 -3.15 -3.35
CA GLY A 190 7.14 -4.44 -3.05
C GLY A 190 5.74 -4.28 -2.46
N ASP A 191 5.27 -5.34 -1.84
CA ASP A 191 3.97 -5.42 -1.20
C ASP A 191 2.83 -5.02 -2.15
N GLU A 192 1.93 -4.14 -1.72
CA GLU A 192 0.79 -3.69 -2.50
C GLU A 192 0.59 -2.18 -2.40
N PHE A 193 -0.04 -1.60 -3.44
CA PHE A 193 -0.69 -0.31 -3.35
C PHE A 193 -2.17 -0.46 -3.69
N THR A 194 -3.03 -0.39 -2.67
CA THR A 194 -4.48 -0.58 -2.78
C THR A 194 -5.21 0.41 -1.86
N PRO A 195 -6.53 0.58 -2.01
CA PRO A 195 -7.31 1.38 -1.07
C PRO A 195 -7.30 0.86 0.39
N ASP A 196 -6.77 -0.34 0.63
CA ASP A 196 -6.50 -0.85 1.99
C ASP A 196 -5.29 -0.17 2.64
N GLY A 197 -4.29 0.25 1.84
CA GLY A 197 -3.02 0.85 2.27
C GLY A 197 -2.93 2.36 2.12
N CYS A 198 -3.96 3.02 1.56
CA CYS A 198 -3.98 4.47 1.39
C CYS A 198 -5.30 5.07 1.89
N ARG A 199 -5.32 6.41 2.08
CA ARG A 199 -6.54 7.19 2.26
C ARG A 199 -6.78 8.04 1.03
N VAL A 200 -7.98 7.91 0.48
CA VAL A 200 -8.44 8.64 -0.69
C VAL A 200 -9.80 9.25 -0.40
N TRP A 201 -9.89 10.56 -0.60
CA TRP A 201 -11.14 11.30 -0.43
C TRP A 201 -11.60 11.90 -1.76
N ASP A 202 -12.90 12.02 -1.91
CA ASP A 202 -13.48 12.81 -2.99
C ASP A 202 -13.05 14.29 -2.86
N LYS A 203 -12.67 14.92 -3.98
CA LYS A 203 -12.08 16.27 -3.96
C LYS A 203 -13.06 17.34 -3.54
N ASP A 204 -14.34 17.20 -3.90
CA ASP A 204 -15.38 18.19 -3.64
C ASP A 204 -16.07 17.95 -2.29
N THR A 205 -16.53 16.73 -2.06
CA THR A 205 -17.33 16.38 -0.88
C THR A 205 -16.52 16.04 0.35
N LYS A 206 -15.21 15.67 0.18
CA LYS A 206 -14.34 15.11 1.21
C LYS A 206 -14.83 13.76 1.75
N GLU A 207 -15.70 13.09 1.01
CA GLU A 207 -16.15 11.76 1.37
C GLU A 207 -14.95 10.78 1.33
N LYS A 208 -14.88 9.90 2.34
CA LYS A 208 -13.86 8.87 2.44
C LYS A 208 -14.23 7.71 1.53
N LEU A 209 -13.34 7.35 0.62
CA LEU A 209 -13.56 6.27 -0.36
C LEU A 209 -12.69 5.04 -0.09
N ASP A 210 -11.86 5.09 0.93
CA ASP A 210 -10.84 4.11 1.31
C ASP A 210 -11.27 3.22 2.49
N LYS A 211 -10.32 2.46 3.06
CA LYS A 211 -10.53 1.56 4.20
C LYS A 211 -11.11 2.21 5.46
N ASP A 212 -11.04 3.55 5.58
CA ASP A 212 -11.68 4.24 6.71
C ASP A 212 -13.22 4.06 6.69
N ARG A 213 -13.83 3.78 5.52
CA ARG A 213 -15.24 3.36 5.48
C ARG A 213 -15.50 2.11 6.30
N PHE A 214 -14.63 1.10 6.18
CA PHE A 214 -14.72 -0.10 7.01
C PHE A 214 -14.41 0.18 8.48
N ARG A 215 -13.35 0.95 8.77
CA ARG A 215 -12.95 1.30 10.13
C ARG A 215 -14.07 2.05 10.87
N LEU A 216 -14.73 2.97 10.19
CA LEU A 216 -15.77 3.85 10.76
C LEU A 216 -17.19 3.29 10.61
N GLY A 217 -17.37 2.15 9.92
CA GLY A 217 -18.69 1.54 9.72
C GLY A 217 -19.60 2.33 8.80
N LEU A 218 -19.05 2.99 7.77
CA LEU A 218 -19.80 3.81 6.82
C LEU A 218 -20.49 3.00 5.72
N GLY A 219 -20.19 1.69 5.61
CA GLY A 219 -20.72 0.81 4.55
C GLY A 219 -20.07 1.03 3.18
N ASP A 220 -20.57 0.31 2.18
CA ASP A 220 -20.23 0.44 0.74
C ASP A 220 -18.71 0.47 0.47
N VAL A 221 -17.95 -0.41 1.14
CA VAL A 221 -16.48 -0.41 1.08
C VAL A 221 -15.99 -0.82 -0.30
N VAL A 222 -16.53 -1.92 -0.85
CA VAL A 222 -16.10 -2.45 -2.15
C VAL A 222 -16.53 -1.49 -3.26
N GLU A 223 -17.76 -0.97 -3.18
CA GLU A 223 -18.30 0.02 -4.12
C GLU A 223 -17.43 1.28 -4.15
N SER A 224 -16.96 1.74 -2.98
CA SER A 224 -16.05 2.90 -2.91
C SER A 224 -14.68 2.62 -3.54
N TYR A 225 -14.14 1.41 -3.35
CA TYR A 225 -12.89 0.99 -4.01
C TYR A 225 -13.07 0.92 -5.53
N GLN A 226 -14.22 0.39 -5.99
CA GLN A 226 -14.59 0.37 -7.40
C GLN A 226 -14.72 1.78 -7.98
N GLU A 227 -15.30 2.71 -7.21
CA GLU A 227 -15.42 4.11 -7.60
C GLU A 227 -14.04 4.76 -7.80
N ILE A 228 -13.10 4.60 -6.84
CA ILE A 228 -11.72 5.08 -7.04
C ILE A 228 -11.12 4.46 -8.30
N ALA A 229 -11.19 3.13 -8.42
CA ALA A 229 -10.64 2.38 -9.55
C ALA A 229 -11.18 2.90 -10.89
N HIS A 230 -12.50 3.07 -11.00
CA HIS A 230 -13.15 3.58 -12.20
C HIS A 230 -12.68 5.01 -12.55
N ARG A 231 -12.61 5.91 -11.55
CA ARG A 231 -12.19 7.30 -11.79
C ARG A 231 -10.74 7.40 -12.27
N ILE A 232 -9.82 6.59 -11.77
CA ILE A 232 -8.43 6.57 -12.25
C ILE A 232 -8.22 5.74 -13.52
N GLY A 233 -9.30 5.18 -14.11
CA GLY A 233 -9.28 4.51 -15.39
C GLY A 233 -9.00 3.00 -15.35
N ILE A 234 -9.21 2.34 -14.22
CA ILE A 234 -9.08 0.88 -14.10
C ILE A 234 -10.34 0.21 -14.64
N ASN A 235 -10.15 -0.75 -15.57
CA ASN A 235 -11.22 -1.63 -16.00
C ASN A 235 -11.36 -2.79 -15.00
N LEU A 236 -12.54 -2.93 -14.40
CA LEU A 236 -12.87 -3.99 -13.45
C LEU A 236 -13.67 -5.15 -14.08
N THR A 237 -13.99 -5.04 -15.37
CA THR A 237 -14.72 -6.07 -16.13
C THR A 237 -13.80 -6.87 -17.03
#